data_22a1a7e994ab3ff6dc4369b0d0a63b96
#
_entry.id   22a1a7e994ab3ff6dc4369b0d0a63b96
#
_cell.length_a   1.000
_cell.length_b   1.000
_cell.length_c   1.000
_cell.angle_alpha   90.00
_cell.angle_beta   90.00
_cell.angle_gamma   90.00
#
_symmetry.space_group_name_H-M   'P 1'
#
loop_
_entity.id
_entity.type
_entity.pdbx_description
1 polymer ?
#
loop_
_entity_poly.entity_id
_entity_poly.type
_entity_poly.pdbx_seq_one_letter_code
_entity_poly.pdbx_strand_id
1 'polypeptide(L)'
;GSGIYLTSFRGNDAQYHLHAGQAFLIEPNKLIHYYADEKTPWEYMWIEFDGMKAKEYLRQAGLSQSSPVYHSSSEQGQLECFSYLKHLINHPNLLPCEVIGYTYLFFGALIRSSKDAKQAVKQNIQDFYIQCTVDFVEHHYMNDISVEDMAANLNLNRTYFSKLFKKSTTKSPQDFLIQYRMNKACELLRTTQISVSDIAQLVGYHNPFHFTRAFKKI
;
A
#
# COMPACT_ATOMS: atom_id res chain seq x y z
N GLY A 1 -14.38 -6.08 -28.63
CA GLY A 1 -13.55 -5.08 -29.32
C GLY A 1 -12.10 -5.11 -28.87
N SER A 2 -11.29 -4.35 -29.55
CA SER A 2 -9.85 -4.20 -29.29
C SER A 2 -9.42 -2.75 -29.39
N GLY A 3 -8.19 -2.47 -28.99
CA GLY A 3 -7.59 -1.16 -29.10
C GLY A 3 -6.13 -1.16 -28.72
N ILE A 4 -5.52 0.01 -28.74
CA ILE A 4 -4.10 0.21 -28.46
C ILE A 4 -3.93 1.18 -27.29
N TYR A 5 -3.03 0.82 -26.39
CA TYR A 5 -2.56 1.65 -25.29
C TYR A 5 -1.06 1.91 -25.44
N LEU A 6 -0.69 3.17 -25.44
CA LEU A 6 0.68 3.66 -25.58
C LEU A 6 1.09 4.37 -24.31
N THR A 7 2.25 4.04 -23.77
CA THR A 7 2.83 4.71 -22.60
C THR A 7 4.35 4.79 -22.73
N SER A 8 4.96 5.73 -22.03
CA SER A 8 6.42 5.86 -21.97
C SER A 8 6.92 5.66 -20.53
N PHE A 9 7.93 4.83 -20.36
CA PHE A 9 8.57 4.58 -19.07
C PHE A 9 10.08 4.71 -19.20
N ARG A 10 10.69 5.65 -18.45
CA ARG A 10 12.14 5.93 -18.45
C ARG A 10 12.72 6.17 -19.87
N GLY A 11 11.95 6.84 -20.72
CA GLY A 11 12.36 7.14 -22.10
C GLY A 11 12.18 5.99 -23.11
N ASN A 12 11.60 4.87 -22.68
CA ASN A 12 11.24 3.78 -23.58
C ASN A 12 9.71 3.81 -23.80
N ASP A 13 9.33 3.92 -25.07
CA ASP A 13 7.92 3.85 -25.48
C ASP A 13 7.50 2.39 -25.55
N ALA A 14 6.33 2.10 -24.98
CA ALA A 14 5.73 0.78 -24.99
C ALA A 14 4.32 0.84 -25.60
N GLN A 15 4.02 -0.12 -26.46
CA GLN A 15 2.71 -0.28 -27.09
C GLN A 15 2.10 -1.61 -26.67
N TYR A 16 0.85 -1.57 -26.25
CA TYR A 16 0.08 -2.73 -25.82
C TYR A 16 -1.18 -2.84 -26.66
N HIS A 17 -1.38 -4.03 -27.26
CA HIS A 17 -2.62 -4.39 -27.92
C HIS A 17 -3.56 -5.01 -26.89
N LEU A 18 -4.71 -4.39 -26.69
CA LEU A 18 -5.68 -4.77 -25.68
C LEU A 18 -6.92 -5.40 -26.30
N HIS A 19 -7.44 -6.39 -25.61
CA HIS A 19 -8.65 -7.11 -26.00
C HIS A 19 -9.68 -7.07 -24.87
N ALA A 20 -10.90 -7.50 -25.20
CA ALA A 20 -11.96 -7.60 -24.18
C ALA A 20 -11.51 -8.39 -22.95
N GLY A 21 -11.85 -7.89 -21.78
CA GLY A 21 -11.50 -8.48 -20.50
C GLY A 21 -10.13 -8.13 -19.93
N GLN A 22 -9.38 -7.32 -20.64
CA GLN A 22 -8.15 -6.71 -20.12
C GLN A 22 -8.42 -5.32 -19.58
N ALA A 23 -7.55 -4.86 -18.69
CA ALA A 23 -7.55 -3.49 -18.20
C ALA A 23 -6.14 -2.91 -18.24
N PHE A 24 -6.03 -1.59 -18.20
CA PHE A 24 -4.75 -0.92 -18.12
C PHE A 24 -4.78 0.19 -17.06
N LEU A 25 -3.62 0.36 -16.43
CA LEU A 25 -3.40 1.36 -15.40
C LEU A 25 -2.97 2.68 -16.02
N ILE A 26 -3.64 3.75 -15.61
CA ILE A 26 -3.22 5.13 -15.89
C ILE A 26 -2.73 5.74 -14.57
N GLU A 27 -1.46 6.10 -14.51
CA GLU A 27 -0.90 6.79 -13.35
C GLU A 27 -1.00 8.31 -13.49
N PRO A 28 -1.15 9.07 -12.40
CA PRO A 28 -1.17 10.53 -12.43
C PRO A 28 0.10 11.12 -13.08
N ASN A 29 -0.06 12.24 -13.76
CA ASN A 29 1.03 13.01 -14.37
C ASN A 29 1.85 12.23 -15.43
N LYS A 30 1.23 11.27 -16.12
CA LYS A 30 1.84 10.55 -17.24
C LYS A 30 1.17 10.91 -18.54
N LEU A 31 2.01 11.11 -19.57
CA LEU A 31 1.52 11.24 -20.94
C LEU A 31 1.22 9.83 -21.46
N ILE A 32 -0.02 9.64 -21.87
CA ILE A 32 -0.49 8.38 -22.43
C ILE A 32 -1.33 8.67 -23.67
N HIS A 33 -1.39 7.70 -24.56
CA HIS A 33 -2.36 7.68 -25.66
C HIS A 33 -3.06 6.32 -25.68
N TYR A 34 -4.36 6.31 -25.93
CA TYR A 34 -5.10 5.11 -26.20
C TYR A 34 -6.21 5.37 -27.20
N TYR A 35 -6.46 4.40 -28.06
CA TYR A 35 -7.49 4.50 -29.08
C TYR A 35 -8.05 3.13 -29.43
N ALA A 36 -9.31 3.12 -29.83
CA ALA A 36 -10.01 1.92 -30.29
C ALA A 36 -9.52 1.49 -31.66
N ASP A 37 -9.61 0.19 -31.93
CA ASP A 37 -9.42 -0.35 -33.28
C ASP A 37 -10.53 0.16 -34.22
N GLU A 38 -10.19 0.50 -35.44
CA GLU A 38 -11.15 1.09 -36.40
C GLU A 38 -12.22 0.07 -36.85
N LYS A 39 -11.88 -1.21 -36.88
CA LYS A 39 -12.78 -2.28 -37.39
C LYS A 39 -13.55 -2.95 -36.26
N THR A 40 -12.89 -3.10 -35.09
CA THR A 40 -13.46 -3.78 -33.93
C THR A 40 -13.28 -2.91 -32.68
N PRO A 41 -13.91 -1.71 -32.62
CA PRO A 41 -13.70 -0.78 -31.50
C PRO A 41 -14.10 -1.42 -30.18
N TRP A 42 -13.34 -1.10 -29.14
CA TRP A 42 -13.67 -1.52 -27.78
C TRP A 42 -14.77 -0.61 -27.18
N GLU A 43 -15.51 -1.18 -26.25
CA GLU A 43 -16.24 -0.45 -25.22
C GLU A 43 -15.45 -0.63 -23.91
N TYR A 44 -15.31 0.43 -23.12
CA TYR A 44 -14.57 0.36 -21.86
C TYR A 44 -15.28 1.11 -20.74
N MET A 45 -14.96 0.69 -19.53
CA MET A 45 -15.32 1.38 -18.29
C MET A 45 -14.04 1.77 -17.56
N TRP A 46 -14.11 2.81 -16.80
CA TRP A 46 -12.98 3.25 -15.98
C TRP A 46 -13.45 3.56 -14.56
N ILE A 47 -12.53 3.44 -13.62
CA ILE A 47 -12.66 3.85 -12.24
C ILE A 47 -11.46 4.70 -11.87
N GLU A 48 -11.72 5.85 -11.25
CA GLU A 48 -10.69 6.69 -10.66
C GLU A 48 -10.72 6.50 -9.14
N PHE A 49 -9.56 6.33 -8.54
CA PHE A 49 -9.43 6.14 -7.12
C PHE A 49 -8.11 6.73 -6.62
N ASP A 50 -8.12 7.20 -5.39
CA ASP A 50 -6.95 7.67 -4.67
C ASP A 50 -6.97 7.11 -3.23
N GLY A 51 -5.83 7.21 -2.55
CA GLY A 51 -5.69 6.80 -1.16
C GLY A 51 -4.38 6.08 -0.86
N MET A 52 -4.03 6.03 0.41
CA MET A 52 -2.76 5.45 0.88
C MET A 52 -2.54 3.99 0.45
N LYS A 53 -3.62 3.22 0.32
CA LYS A 53 -3.57 1.81 -0.04
C LYS A 53 -3.65 1.54 -1.55
N ALA A 54 -3.99 2.52 -2.36
CA ALA A 54 -4.16 2.35 -3.81
C ALA A 54 -2.93 1.74 -4.49
N LYS A 55 -1.75 2.32 -4.25
CA LYS A 55 -0.48 1.82 -4.81
C LYS A 55 -0.15 0.40 -4.35
N GLU A 56 -0.47 0.08 -3.11
CA GLU A 56 -0.24 -1.26 -2.57
C GLU A 56 -1.12 -2.30 -3.26
N TYR A 57 -2.42 -2.05 -3.43
CA TYR A 57 -3.34 -2.96 -4.10
C TYR A 57 -3.02 -3.15 -5.59
N LEU A 58 -2.62 -2.08 -6.29
CA LEU A 58 -2.14 -2.19 -7.65
C LEU A 58 -0.91 -3.09 -7.75
N ARG A 59 0.08 -2.88 -6.87
CA ARG A 59 1.28 -3.74 -6.80
C ARG A 59 0.93 -5.19 -6.50
N GLN A 60 -0.03 -5.45 -5.63
CA GLN A 60 -0.53 -6.79 -5.31
C GLN A 60 -1.18 -7.46 -6.52
N ALA A 61 -1.85 -6.69 -7.35
CA ALA A 61 -2.39 -7.15 -8.63
C ALA A 61 -1.33 -7.28 -9.73
N GLY A 62 -0.04 -7.01 -9.43
CA GLY A 62 1.04 -7.04 -10.41
C GLY A 62 1.06 -5.82 -11.34
N LEU A 63 0.27 -4.79 -11.03
CA LEU A 63 0.17 -3.58 -11.84
C LEU A 63 1.18 -2.53 -11.39
N SER A 64 1.89 -1.97 -12.37
CA SER A 64 2.86 -0.89 -12.19
C SER A 64 3.07 -0.14 -13.50
N GLN A 65 3.84 0.94 -13.46
CA GLN A 65 4.20 1.67 -14.67
C GLN A 65 4.99 0.80 -15.68
N SER A 66 5.79 -0.15 -15.23
CA SER A 66 6.52 -1.09 -16.08
C SER A 66 5.68 -2.29 -16.54
N SER A 67 4.56 -2.56 -15.89
CA SER A 67 3.60 -3.62 -16.22
C SER A 67 2.17 -3.07 -16.06
N PRO A 68 1.73 -2.19 -16.97
CA PRO A 68 0.48 -1.46 -16.77
C PRO A 68 -0.78 -2.25 -17.16
N VAL A 69 -0.64 -3.40 -17.81
CA VAL A 69 -1.77 -4.16 -18.36
C VAL A 69 -2.15 -5.31 -17.43
N TYR A 70 -3.41 -5.33 -17.04
CA TYR A 70 -4.00 -6.43 -16.29
C TYR A 70 -4.43 -7.56 -17.20
N HIS A 71 -4.04 -8.76 -16.84
CA HIS A 71 -4.50 -10.01 -17.44
C HIS A 71 -5.15 -10.88 -16.37
N SER A 72 -6.41 -11.27 -16.57
CA SER A 72 -7.04 -12.24 -15.69
C SER A 72 -6.49 -13.64 -15.87
N SER A 73 -6.35 -14.38 -14.77
CA SER A 73 -5.97 -15.80 -14.77
C SER A 73 -7.16 -16.72 -15.06
N SER A 74 -8.40 -16.19 -15.03
CA SER A 74 -9.63 -16.94 -15.27
C SER A 74 -10.76 -16.04 -15.77
N GLU A 75 -11.66 -16.60 -16.58
CA GLU A 75 -12.87 -15.92 -17.04
C GLU A 75 -13.78 -15.51 -15.86
N GLN A 76 -13.92 -16.38 -14.87
CA GLN A 76 -14.71 -16.09 -13.66
C GLN A 76 -14.17 -14.85 -12.90
N GLY A 77 -12.86 -14.73 -12.72
CA GLY A 77 -12.24 -13.59 -12.06
C GLY A 77 -12.41 -12.29 -12.85
N GLN A 78 -12.35 -12.38 -14.18
CA GLN A 78 -12.63 -11.26 -15.06
C GLN A 78 -14.08 -10.77 -14.91
N LEU A 79 -15.04 -11.69 -14.93
CA LEU A 79 -16.48 -11.39 -14.76
C LEU A 79 -16.76 -10.79 -13.38
N GLU A 80 -16.09 -11.27 -12.33
CA GLU A 80 -16.23 -10.74 -10.98
C GLU A 80 -15.76 -9.27 -10.91
N CYS A 81 -14.56 -8.95 -11.42
CA CYS A 81 -14.08 -7.57 -11.50
C CYS A 81 -15.03 -6.66 -12.25
N PHE A 82 -15.49 -7.11 -13.42
CA PHE A 82 -16.41 -6.37 -14.26
C PHE A 82 -17.77 -6.13 -13.57
N SER A 83 -18.27 -7.09 -12.82
CA SER A 83 -19.54 -6.98 -12.10
C SER A 83 -19.52 -5.87 -11.05
N TYR A 84 -18.43 -5.74 -10.29
CA TYR A 84 -18.28 -4.68 -9.30
C TYR A 84 -18.18 -3.29 -9.92
N LEU A 85 -17.43 -3.13 -11.01
CA LEU A 85 -17.38 -1.87 -11.76
C LEU A 85 -18.73 -1.50 -12.34
N LYS A 86 -19.41 -2.46 -12.97
CA LYS A 86 -20.75 -2.27 -13.55
C LYS A 86 -21.77 -1.89 -12.47
N HIS A 87 -21.66 -2.48 -11.27
CA HIS A 87 -22.53 -2.13 -10.16
C HIS A 87 -22.34 -0.67 -9.74
N LEU A 88 -21.10 -0.21 -9.57
CA LEU A 88 -20.78 1.18 -9.23
C LEU A 88 -21.33 2.17 -10.27
N ILE A 89 -21.20 1.85 -11.56
CA ILE A 89 -21.65 2.73 -12.65
C ILE A 89 -23.18 2.78 -12.73
N ASN A 90 -23.86 1.64 -12.57
CA ASN A 90 -25.31 1.55 -12.74
C ASN A 90 -26.12 2.04 -11.53
N HIS A 91 -25.49 2.31 -10.39
CA HIS A 91 -26.14 2.77 -9.18
C HIS A 91 -25.57 4.11 -8.71
N PRO A 92 -25.90 5.23 -9.35
CA PRO A 92 -25.31 6.55 -9.05
C PRO A 92 -25.69 7.10 -7.66
N ASN A 93 -26.68 6.52 -7.01
CA ASN A 93 -27.19 6.95 -5.70
C ASN A 93 -26.67 6.09 -4.52
N LEU A 94 -25.58 5.33 -4.70
CA LEU A 94 -24.96 4.58 -3.62
C LEU A 94 -24.48 5.51 -2.51
N LEU A 95 -24.62 5.04 -1.27
CA LEU A 95 -24.02 5.72 -0.12
C LEU A 95 -22.47 5.70 -0.21
N PRO A 96 -21.77 6.69 0.31
CA PRO A 96 -20.30 6.70 0.27
C PRO A 96 -19.64 5.42 0.81
N CYS A 97 -20.20 4.83 1.87
CA CYS A 97 -19.71 3.56 2.41
C CYS A 97 -19.92 2.36 1.46
N GLU A 98 -20.98 2.38 0.66
CA GLU A 98 -21.23 1.35 -0.36
C GLU A 98 -20.24 1.48 -1.52
N VAL A 99 -19.98 2.71 -1.99
CA VAL A 99 -18.97 2.98 -3.01
C VAL A 99 -17.60 2.48 -2.53
N ILE A 100 -17.22 2.79 -1.30
CA ILE A 100 -15.98 2.29 -0.69
C ILE A 100 -15.98 0.77 -0.63
N GLY A 101 -17.06 0.15 -0.17
CA GLY A 101 -17.20 -1.30 -0.07
C GLY A 101 -17.02 -2.00 -1.43
N TYR A 102 -17.72 -1.56 -2.46
CA TYR A 102 -17.59 -2.11 -3.81
C TYR A 102 -16.22 -1.87 -4.43
N THR A 103 -15.58 -0.73 -4.14
CA THR A 103 -14.21 -0.46 -4.57
C THR A 103 -13.23 -1.46 -3.95
N TYR A 104 -13.36 -1.78 -2.66
CA TYR A 104 -12.54 -2.82 -2.01
C TYR A 104 -12.82 -4.22 -2.56
N LEU A 105 -14.08 -4.56 -2.84
CA LEU A 105 -14.44 -5.83 -3.48
C LEU A 105 -13.82 -5.94 -4.88
N PHE A 106 -13.86 -4.86 -5.66
CA PHE A 106 -13.19 -4.78 -6.96
C PHE A 106 -11.69 -5.04 -6.84
N PHE A 107 -10.98 -4.36 -5.92
CA PHE A 107 -9.55 -4.62 -5.70
C PHE A 107 -9.28 -6.06 -5.27
N GLY A 108 -10.12 -6.61 -4.39
CA GLY A 108 -10.01 -8.01 -3.98
C GLY A 108 -10.13 -8.98 -5.16
N ALA A 109 -11.10 -8.76 -6.05
CA ALA A 109 -11.27 -9.55 -7.27
C ALA A 109 -10.10 -9.37 -8.23
N LEU A 110 -9.66 -8.13 -8.45
CA LEU A 110 -8.51 -7.79 -9.31
C LEU A 110 -7.24 -8.53 -8.86
N ILE A 111 -6.93 -8.50 -7.56
CA ILE A 111 -5.75 -9.16 -7.00
C ILE A 111 -5.86 -10.67 -7.14
N ARG A 112 -7.01 -11.27 -6.75
CA ARG A 112 -7.21 -12.73 -6.81
C ARG A 112 -7.12 -13.28 -8.22
N SER A 113 -7.62 -12.54 -9.20
CA SER A 113 -7.72 -12.98 -10.59
C SER A 113 -6.54 -12.60 -11.46
N SER A 114 -5.66 -11.73 -11.02
CA SER A 114 -4.48 -11.34 -11.81
C SER A 114 -3.52 -12.51 -12.04
N LYS A 115 -3.04 -12.67 -13.27
CA LYS A 115 -1.98 -13.65 -13.63
C LYS A 115 -0.67 -13.36 -12.91
N ASP A 116 -0.39 -12.08 -12.63
CA ASP A 116 0.87 -11.60 -12.08
C ASP A 116 0.85 -11.50 -10.55
N ALA A 117 -0.32 -11.73 -9.92
CA ALA A 117 -0.48 -11.69 -8.46
C ALA A 117 0.21 -12.85 -7.72
N LYS A 118 0.56 -13.94 -8.37
CA LYS A 118 1.01 -15.19 -7.73
C LYS A 118 2.29 -15.08 -6.89
N GLN A 119 3.15 -14.09 -7.13
CA GLN A 119 4.33 -13.83 -6.28
C GLN A 119 4.04 -12.85 -5.13
N ALA A 120 3.05 -11.98 -5.29
CA ALA A 120 2.75 -10.91 -4.36
C ALA A 120 2.05 -11.37 -3.08
N VAL A 121 1.21 -12.41 -3.12
CA VAL A 121 0.35 -12.80 -2.00
C VAL A 121 1.14 -13.34 -0.78
N LYS A 122 2.25 -14.07 -0.99
CA LYS A 122 3.06 -14.59 0.13
C LYS A 122 3.93 -13.52 0.78
N GLN A 123 4.44 -12.59 0.00
CA GLN A 123 5.21 -11.42 0.47
C GLN A 123 4.29 -10.41 1.16
N ASN A 124 3.04 -10.41 0.81
CA ASN A 124 2.02 -9.44 1.15
C ASN A 124 1.55 -9.48 2.61
N ILE A 125 1.37 -10.66 3.19
CA ILE A 125 0.97 -10.77 4.61
C ILE A 125 2.09 -10.22 5.51
N GLN A 126 3.35 -10.47 5.15
CA GLN A 126 4.49 -9.94 5.90
C GLN A 126 4.58 -8.43 5.78
N ASP A 127 4.48 -7.89 4.55
CA ASP A 127 4.47 -6.44 4.31
C ASP A 127 3.29 -5.75 5.00
N PHE A 128 2.12 -6.38 5.02
CA PHE A 128 0.96 -5.91 5.76
C PHE A 128 1.25 -5.81 7.27
N TYR A 129 1.83 -6.85 7.87
CA TYR A 129 2.18 -6.81 9.29
C TYR A 129 3.23 -5.74 9.61
N ILE A 130 4.20 -5.54 8.72
CA ILE A 130 5.19 -4.47 8.87
C ILE A 130 4.50 -3.10 8.82
N GLN A 131 3.63 -2.86 7.83
CA GLN A 131 2.92 -1.59 7.71
C GLN A 131 2.04 -1.32 8.93
N CYS A 132 1.25 -2.28 9.38
CA CYS A 132 0.45 -2.15 10.60
C CYS A 132 1.31 -1.85 11.83
N THR A 133 2.53 -2.43 11.91
CA THR A 133 3.46 -2.12 13.00
C THR A 133 3.97 -0.69 12.92
N VAL A 134 4.32 -0.22 11.73
CA VAL A 134 4.76 1.17 11.51
C VAL A 134 3.65 2.14 11.92
N ASP A 135 2.43 1.90 11.44
CA ASP A 135 1.25 2.72 11.76
C ASP A 135 0.97 2.72 13.27
N PHE A 136 1.08 1.56 13.93
CA PHE A 136 0.93 1.44 15.38
C PHE A 136 1.98 2.25 16.14
N VAL A 137 3.25 2.11 15.77
CA VAL A 137 4.35 2.87 16.38
C VAL A 137 4.17 4.36 16.15
N GLU A 138 3.79 4.80 14.95
CA GLU A 138 3.56 6.20 14.63
C GLU A 138 2.50 6.86 15.52
N HIS A 139 1.42 6.14 15.83
CA HIS A 139 0.34 6.66 16.67
C HIS A 139 0.61 6.53 18.18
N HIS A 140 1.51 5.63 18.58
CA HIS A 140 1.68 5.28 20.00
C HIS A 140 3.11 5.44 20.53
N TYR A 141 4.09 5.92 19.73
CA TYR A 141 5.50 6.00 20.17
C TYR A 141 5.74 6.84 21.42
N MET A 142 4.87 7.81 21.70
CA MET A 142 4.92 8.65 22.91
C MET A 142 4.52 7.90 24.18
N ASN A 143 3.78 6.80 24.03
CA ASN A 143 3.28 6.00 25.14
C ASN A 143 4.30 4.91 25.50
N ASP A 144 4.11 4.27 26.67
CA ASP A 144 4.95 3.15 27.12
C ASP A 144 4.53 1.86 26.41
N ILE A 145 4.82 1.79 25.10
CA ILE A 145 4.54 0.60 24.29
C ILE A 145 5.72 -0.37 24.28
N SER A 146 5.38 -1.64 24.28
CA SER A 146 6.31 -2.78 24.25
C SER A 146 6.23 -3.55 22.93
N VAL A 147 7.15 -4.50 22.72
CA VAL A 147 7.09 -5.43 21.58
C VAL A 147 5.88 -6.37 21.71
N GLU A 148 5.43 -6.66 22.93
CA GLU A 148 4.20 -7.40 23.22
C GLU A 148 2.98 -6.67 22.69
N ASP A 149 2.88 -5.35 22.90
CA ASP A 149 1.76 -4.53 22.43
C ASP A 149 1.71 -4.47 20.91
N MET A 150 2.88 -4.35 20.26
CA MET A 150 2.98 -4.41 18.80
C MET A 150 2.49 -5.75 18.24
N ALA A 151 2.88 -6.87 18.89
CA ALA A 151 2.46 -8.20 18.48
C ALA A 151 0.97 -8.44 18.74
N ALA A 152 0.45 -7.97 19.89
CA ALA A 152 -0.96 -8.07 20.26
C ALA A 152 -1.86 -7.29 19.28
N ASN A 153 -1.44 -6.10 18.84
CA ASN A 153 -2.15 -5.32 17.82
C ASN A 153 -2.39 -6.08 16.49
N LEU A 154 -1.53 -7.06 16.22
CA LEU A 154 -1.61 -7.92 15.03
C LEU A 154 -2.23 -9.30 15.32
N ASN A 155 -2.65 -9.56 16.55
CA ASN A 155 -3.05 -10.88 17.04
C ASN A 155 -1.95 -11.96 16.82
N LEU A 156 -0.68 -11.58 16.95
CA LEU A 156 0.47 -12.46 16.77
C LEU A 156 1.16 -12.75 18.09
N ASN A 157 1.79 -13.94 18.18
CA ASN A 157 2.72 -14.25 19.26
C ASN A 157 3.98 -13.39 19.12
N ARG A 158 4.49 -12.82 20.24
CA ARG A 158 5.70 -11.98 20.29
C ARG A 158 6.91 -12.60 19.58
N THR A 159 7.16 -13.91 19.81
CA THR A 159 8.34 -14.59 19.23
C THR A 159 8.22 -14.69 17.71
N TYR A 160 7.05 -15.05 17.20
CA TYR A 160 6.78 -15.11 15.77
C TYR A 160 6.86 -13.73 15.15
N PHE A 161 6.20 -12.73 15.72
CA PHE A 161 6.24 -11.35 15.28
C PHE A 161 7.67 -10.82 15.20
N SER A 162 8.48 -10.98 16.25
CA SER A 162 9.86 -10.49 16.29
C SER A 162 10.75 -11.10 15.18
N LYS A 163 10.60 -12.41 14.93
CA LYS A 163 11.32 -13.10 13.84
C LYS A 163 10.90 -12.59 12.48
N LEU A 164 9.58 -12.45 12.26
CA LEU A 164 9.00 -11.95 11.02
C LEU A 164 9.46 -10.52 10.74
N PHE A 165 9.32 -9.62 11.72
CA PHE A 165 9.69 -8.22 11.61
C PHE A 165 11.18 -8.06 11.30
N LYS A 166 12.05 -8.76 12.04
CA LYS A 166 13.50 -8.72 11.82
C LYS A 166 13.89 -9.25 10.43
N LYS A 167 13.23 -10.29 9.95
CA LYS A 167 13.47 -10.83 8.60
C LYS A 167 13.11 -9.84 7.50
N SER A 168 12.04 -9.07 7.67
CA SER A 168 11.53 -8.13 6.65
C SER A 168 12.20 -6.75 6.71
N THR A 169 12.64 -6.29 7.90
CA THR A 169 13.17 -4.93 8.11
C THR A 169 14.65 -4.89 8.45
N THR A 170 15.30 -6.03 8.65
CA THR A 170 16.67 -6.20 9.17
C THR A 170 16.88 -5.72 10.60
N LYS A 171 15.91 -5.04 11.22
CA LYS A 171 15.95 -4.52 12.59
C LYS A 171 14.99 -5.28 13.50
N SER A 172 15.29 -5.37 14.79
CA SER A 172 14.29 -5.86 15.74
C SER A 172 13.17 -4.83 15.94
N PRO A 173 11.95 -5.24 16.34
CA PRO A 173 10.86 -4.29 16.66
C PRO A 173 11.26 -3.27 17.72
N GLN A 174 12.03 -3.68 18.72
CA GLN A 174 12.54 -2.79 19.76
C GLN A 174 13.51 -1.73 19.20
N ASP A 175 14.46 -2.15 18.35
CA ASP A 175 15.40 -1.22 17.73
C ASP A 175 14.69 -0.26 16.79
N PHE A 176 13.65 -0.73 16.11
CA PHE A 176 12.78 0.11 15.26
C PHE A 176 12.09 1.20 16.08
N LEU A 177 11.46 0.86 17.21
CA LEU A 177 10.82 1.82 18.10
C LEU A 177 11.82 2.86 18.63
N ILE A 178 13.00 2.40 19.10
CA ILE A 178 14.04 3.30 19.58
C ILE A 178 14.47 4.26 18.48
N GLN A 179 14.75 3.75 17.28
CA GLN A 179 15.13 4.59 16.14
C GLN A 179 14.05 5.61 15.76
N TYR A 180 12.78 5.19 15.75
CA TYR A 180 11.65 6.07 15.46
C TYR A 180 11.58 7.22 16.46
N ARG A 181 11.63 6.91 17.77
CA ARG A 181 11.65 7.90 18.86
C ARG A 181 12.83 8.88 18.73
N MET A 182 14.01 8.39 18.40
CA MET A 182 15.20 9.23 18.23
C MET A 182 15.09 10.13 16.99
N ASN A 183 14.53 9.66 15.90
CA ASN A 183 14.27 10.48 14.71
C ASN A 183 13.29 11.63 15.05
N LYS A 184 12.23 11.34 15.82
CA LYS A 184 11.28 12.36 16.29
C LYS A 184 11.95 13.36 17.28
N ALA A 185 12.83 12.88 18.14
CA ALA A 185 13.60 13.75 19.02
C ALA A 185 14.52 14.69 18.23
N CYS A 186 15.20 14.19 17.19
CA CYS A 186 16.03 15.03 16.31
C CYS A 186 15.19 16.07 15.56
N GLU A 187 13.99 15.75 15.16
CA GLU A 187 13.04 16.69 14.54
C GLU A 187 12.68 17.80 15.51
N LEU A 188 12.26 17.45 16.74
CA LEU A 188 11.90 18.42 17.80
C LEU A 188 13.08 19.30 18.20
N LEU A 189 14.29 18.76 18.33
CA LEU A 189 15.51 19.53 18.63
C LEU A 189 15.84 20.58 17.57
N ARG A 190 15.50 20.32 16.30
CA ARG A 190 15.76 21.27 15.20
C ARG A 190 14.66 22.32 15.04
N THR A 191 13.42 21.97 15.35
CA THR A 191 12.26 22.79 15.03
C THR A 191 11.70 23.55 16.22
N THR A 192 12.13 23.24 17.46
CA THR A 192 11.59 23.83 18.68
C THR A 192 12.68 24.30 19.65
N GLN A 193 12.29 25.09 20.65
CA GLN A 193 13.16 25.57 21.73
C GLN A 193 12.86 24.88 23.08
N ILE A 194 12.13 23.77 23.07
CA ILE A 194 11.78 23.04 24.29
C ILE A 194 12.99 22.31 24.88
N SER A 195 12.94 22.07 26.19
CA SER A 195 14.10 21.46 26.88
C SER A 195 14.32 20.02 26.46
N VAL A 196 15.56 19.53 26.57
CA VAL A 196 15.91 18.12 26.29
C VAL A 196 15.11 17.16 27.18
N SER A 197 14.79 17.58 28.42
CA SER A 197 13.98 16.79 29.34
C SER A 197 12.54 16.64 28.83
N ASP A 198 11.96 17.73 28.33
CA ASP A 198 10.60 17.70 27.78
C ASP A 198 10.55 16.91 26.46
N ILE A 199 11.58 17.07 25.62
CA ILE A 199 11.70 16.25 24.40
C ILE A 199 11.75 14.76 24.76
N ALA A 200 12.52 14.36 25.78
CA ALA A 200 12.57 12.99 26.23
C ALA A 200 11.17 12.46 26.59
N GLN A 201 10.37 13.23 27.32
CA GLN A 201 8.98 12.86 27.65
C GLN A 201 8.09 12.77 26.42
N LEU A 202 8.16 13.74 25.52
CA LEU A 202 7.37 13.78 24.28
C LEU A 202 7.65 12.61 23.34
N VAL A 203 8.86 12.02 23.41
CA VAL A 203 9.20 10.85 22.60
C VAL A 203 9.11 9.52 23.37
N GLY A 204 8.43 9.52 24.52
CA GLY A 204 8.11 8.30 25.28
C GLY A 204 9.22 7.80 26.21
N TYR A 205 10.09 8.70 26.71
CA TYR A 205 11.08 8.38 27.74
C TYR A 205 10.73 9.10 29.05
N HIS A 206 10.22 8.36 30.03
CA HIS A 206 9.94 8.93 31.36
C HIS A 206 11.21 9.33 32.14
N ASN A 207 12.37 8.73 31.77
CA ASN A 207 13.64 9.06 32.42
C ASN A 207 14.61 9.68 31.39
N PRO A 208 15.00 10.96 31.58
CA PRO A 208 15.94 11.67 30.67
C PRO A 208 17.33 11.01 30.54
N PHE A 209 17.79 10.28 31.57
CA PHE A 209 19.07 9.55 31.50
C PHE A 209 18.98 8.37 30.54
N HIS A 210 17.86 7.65 30.51
CA HIS A 210 17.62 6.57 29.53
C HIS A 210 17.53 7.12 28.12
N PHE A 211 16.87 8.27 27.94
CA PHE A 211 16.84 9.00 26.65
C PHE A 211 18.24 9.36 26.19
N THR A 212 19.03 10.04 27.03
CA THR A 212 20.38 10.48 26.67
C THR A 212 21.28 9.31 26.31
N ARG A 213 21.15 8.18 27.01
CA ARG A 213 21.91 6.96 26.71
C ARG A 213 21.48 6.33 25.37
N ALA A 214 20.20 6.33 25.05
CA ALA A 214 19.69 5.86 23.78
C ALA A 214 20.12 6.77 22.64
N PHE A 215 20.02 8.09 22.84
CA PHE A 215 20.37 9.10 21.83
C PHE A 215 21.86 9.09 21.45
N LYS A 216 22.77 8.81 22.40
CA LYS A 216 24.21 8.71 22.13
C LYS A 216 24.63 7.44 21.39
N LYS A 217 23.74 6.45 21.25
CA LYS A 217 24.04 5.18 20.56
C LYS A 217 23.67 5.18 19.08
N ILE A 218 22.97 6.20 18.63
CA ILE A 218 22.52 6.40 17.25
C ILE A 218 23.41 7.47 16.58
#